data_b5c3f585f2b393a1beea9f913e569c0a
#
_entry.id   b5c3f585f2b393a1beea9f913e569c0a
#
_cell.length_a   1.000
_cell.length_b   1.000
_cell.length_c   1.000
_cell.angle_alpha   90.00
_cell.angle_beta   90.00
_cell.angle_gamma   90.00
#
_symmetry.space_group_name_H-M   'P 1'
#
loop_
_entity.id
_entity.type
_entity.pdbx_description
1 polymer ?
#
loop_
_entity_poly.entity_id
_entity_poly.type
_entity_poly.pdbx_seq_one_letter_code
_entity_poly.pdbx_strand_id
1 'polypeptide(L)'
;MNRVKLRFHAISQIVGSIGVGIIVLTDEAKERQISVVCDADMTDALCKRLQKKDSEDVHLAGALSSFLKQNETQVEVFIYGIQDGQYCAMLLDADSLVSVKLKVCDAILFALSGHWPIYIDEQLMRTQSASFDSKQEDRVAMPLNVLNKDMLK
;
A
#
# COMPACT_ATOMS: atom_id res chain seq x y z
N MET A 1 4.03 -14.81 16.21
CA MET A 1 3.02 -14.08 15.40
C MET A 1 3.31 -14.32 13.93
N ASN A 2 2.34 -14.92 13.23
CA ASN A 2 2.52 -15.21 11.81
C ASN A 2 2.15 -14.00 10.98
N ARG A 3 3.01 -13.68 10.03
CA ARG A 3 2.83 -12.55 9.13
C ARG A 3 2.88 -13.04 7.69
N VAL A 4 2.13 -12.38 6.84
CA VAL A 4 2.12 -12.64 5.40
C VAL A 4 2.75 -11.44 4.71
N LYS A 5 3.71 -11.68 3.83
CA LYS A 5 4.31 -10.60 3.04
C LYS A 5 3.36 -10.21 1.92
N LEU A 6 3.14 -8.91 1.78
CA LEU A 6 2.29 -8.36 0.75
C LEU A 6 3.09 -7.66 -0.33
N ARG A 7 2.56 -7.68 -1.53
CA ARG A 7 3.09 -6.92 -2.66
C ARG A 7 2.04 -5.98 -3.18
N PHE A 8 2.47 -4.78 -3.54
CA PHE A 8 1.61 -3.85 -4.25
C PHE A 8 1.32 -4.42 -5.64
N HIS A 9 0.03 -4.52 -5.97
CA HIS A 9 -0.38 -5.01 -7.28
C HIS A 9 -0.82 -3.85 -8.18
N ALA A 10 -1.81 -3.07 -7.75
CA ALA A 10 -2.38 -2.01 -8.56
C ALA A 10 -3.09 -0.97 -7.72
N ILE A 11 -3.28 0.20 -8.30
CA ILE A 11 -4.19 1.21 -7.80
C ILE A 11 -5.12 1.61 -8.94
N SER A 12 -6.42 1.72 -8.65
CA SER A 12 -7.42 2.12 -9.63
C SER A 12 -8.31 3.20 -9.03
N GLN A 13 -8.83 4.08 -9.87
CA GLN A 13 -9.79 5.08 -9.43
C GLN A 13 -11.21 4.54 -9.50
N ILE A 14 -12.01 4.90 -8.50
CA ILE A 14 -13.43 4.50 -8.46
C ILE A 14 -14.23 5.49 -9.30
N VAL A 15 -15.02 4.95 -10.25
CA VAL A 15 -15.92 5.77 -11.07
C VAL A 15 -17.02 6.36 -10.20
N GLY A 16 -17.27 7.64 -10.34
CA GLY A 16 -18.28 8.36 -9.56
C GLY A 16 -17.78 8.97 -8.26
N SER A 17 -16.55 8.64 -7.87
CA SER A 17 -15.90 9.26 -6.69
C SER A 17 -14.65 9.98 -7.19
N ILE A 18 -14.69 11.30 -7.18
CA ILE A 18 -13.61 12.13 -7.75
C ILE A 18 -12.31 11.84 -7.01
N GLY A 19 -11.37 11.22 -7.71
CA GLY A 19 -10.02 10.98 -7.24
C GLY A 19 -9.84 9.84 -6.23
N VAL A 20 -10.91 9.29 -5.68
CA VAL A 20 -10.80 8.18 -4.72
C VAL A 20 -10.32 6.93 -5.44
N GLY A 21 -9.37 6.22 -4.84
CA GLY A 21 -8.80 5.02 -5.42
C GLY A 21 -8.94 3.78 -4.54
N ILE A 22 -8.70 2.65 -5.15
CA ILE A 22 -8.57 1.36 -4.46
C ILE A 22 -7.19 0.80 -4.75
N ILE A 23 -6.46 0.51 -3.69
CA ILE A 23 -5.16 -0.16 -3.76
C ILE A 23 -5.41 -1.65 -3.58
N VAL A 24 -4.82 -2.45 -4.45
CA VAL A 24 -4.85 -3.91 -4.33
C VAL A 24 -3.46 -4.39 -3.93
N LEU A 25 -3.39 -5.11 -2.82
CA LEU A 25 -2.18 -5.77 -2.33
C LEU A 25 -2.42 -7.28 -2.38
N THR A 26 -1.41 -8.01 -2.83
CA THR A 26 -1.51 -9.47 -2.94
C THR A 26 -0.45 -10.15 -2.07
N ASP A 27 -0.68 -11.41 -1.72
CA ASP A 27 0.38 -12.24 -1.18
C ASP A 27 1.40 -12.57 -2.29
N GLU A 28 2.53 -13.15 -1.92
CA GLU A 28 3.59 -13.45 -2.88
C GLU A 28 3.15 -14.48 -3.93
N ALA A 29 2.30 -15.42 -3.55
CA ALA A 29 1.79 -16.46 -4.45
C ALA A 29 0.69 -15.94 -5.38
N LYS A 30 0.20 -14.71 -5.18
CA LYS A 30 -0.91 -14.11 -5.92
C LYS A 30 -2.18 -14.95 -5.85
N GLU A 31 -2.43 -15.54 -4.68
CA GLU A 31 -3.63 -16.32 -4.44
C GLU A 31 -4.72 -15.54 -3.72
N ARG A 32 -4.32 -14.58 -2.88
CA ARG A 32 -5.22 -13.78 -2.06
C ARG A 32 -4.89 -12.30 -2.21
N GLN A 33 -5.90 -11.48 -2.04
CA GLN A 33 -5.73 -10.03 -2.11
C GLN A 33 -6.51 -9.33 -1.02
N ILE A 34 -6.04 -8.16 -0.64
CA ILE A 34 -6.82 -7.19 0.13
C ILE A 34 -6.94 -5.91 -0.67
N SER A 35 -8.02 -5.19 -0.44
CA SER A 35 -8.29 -3.91 -1.09
C SER A 35 -8.34 -2.81 -0.06
N VAL A 36 -7.64 -1.73 -0.31
CA VAL A 36 -7.55 -0.58 0.58
C VAL A 36 -8.09 0.65 -0.14
N VAL A 37 -9.11 1.29 0.45
CA VAL A 37 -9.66 2.52 -0.10
C VAL A 37 -8.73 3.67 0.24
N CYS A 38 -8.46 4.51 -0.75
CA CYS A 38 -7.50 5.59 -0.66
C CYS A 38 -8.17 6.91 -1.05
N ASP A 39 -7.98 7.97 -0.24
CA ASP A 39 -8.53 9.27 -0.57
C ASP A 39 -7.88 9.88 -1.82
N ALA A 40 -8.45 10.97 -2.32
CA ALA A 40 -8.01 11.58 -3.57
C ALA A 40 -6.57 12.05 -3.53
N ASP A 41 -6.16 12.69 -2.44
CA ASP A 41 -4.80 13.23 -2.32
C ASP A 41 -3.77 12.11 -2.31
N MET A 42 -4.04 11.06 -1.57
CA MET A 42 -3.12 9.93 -1.47
C MET A 42 -3.13 9.10 -2.76
N THR A 43 -4.27 8.97 -3.41
CA THR A 43 -4.35 8.32 -4.73
C THR A 43 -3.47 9.04 -5.74
N ASP A 44 -3.53 10.36 -5.78
CA ASP A 44 -2.69 11.17 -6.66
C ASP A 44 -1.20 10.99 -6.34
N ALA A 45 -0.85 11.01 -5.06
CA ALA A 45 0.54 10.83 -4.62
C ALA A 45 1.08 9.45 -5.02
N LEU A 46 0.30 8.41 -4.84
CA LEU A 46 0.68 7.05 -5.21
C LEU A 46 0.82 6.90 -6.72
N CYS A 47 -0.10 7.47 -7.49
CA CYS A 47 -0.02 7.44 -8.94
C CYS A 47 1.24 8.15 -9.46
N LYS A 48 1.55 9.31 -8.90
CA LYS A 48 2.78 10.05 -9.25
C LYS A 48 4.03 9.24 -8.91
N ARG A 49 4.03 8.60 -7.76
CA ARG A 49 5.16 7.77 -7.35
C ARG A 49 5.37 6.59 -8.29
N LEU A 50 4.29 5.93 -8.68
CA LEU A 50 4.34 4.79 -9.61
C LEU A 50 4.80 5.22 -11.01
N GLN A 51 4.42 6.41 -11.45
CA GLN A 51 4.83 6.94 -12.74
C GLN A 51 6.27 7.44 -12.75
N LYS A 52 6.96 7.37 -11.62
CA LYS A 52 8.35 7.83 -11.47
C LYS A 52 8.54 9.28 -11.96
N LYS A 53 7.51 10.08 -11.84
CA LYS A 53 7.64 11.50 -12.16
C LYS A 53 8.59 12.14 -11.15
N ASP A 54 9.56 12.86 -11.65
CA ASP A 54 10.48 13.65 -10.84
C ASP A 54 9.75 14.82 -10.20
N SER A 55 8.83 14.53 -9.33
CA SER A 55 8.25 15.56 -8.48
C SER A 55 8.92 15.45 -7.13
N GLU A 56 9.25 16.59 -6.57
CA GLU A 56 9.65 16.63 -5.17
C GLU A 56 8.58 15.92 -4.37
N ASP A 57 9.00 14.93 -3.58
CA ASP A 57 8.07 14.22 -2.74
C ASP A 57 7.70 15.12 -1.56
N VAL A 58 6.57 15.80 -1.71
CA VAL A 58 6.07 16.72 -0.69
C VAL A 58 5.21 16.04 0.36
N HIS A 59 4.91 14.76 0.18
CA HIS A 59 4.19 13.99 1.18
C HIS A 59 5.13 13.55 2.30
N LEU A 60 4.67 13.72 3.52
CA LEU A 60 5.47 13.38 4.70
C LEU A 60 5.94 11.92 4.67
N ALA A 61 5.07 10.99 4.24
CA ALA A 61 5.42 9.58 4.17
C ALA A 61 6.60 9.32 3.24
N GLY A 62 6.62 9.94 2.06
CA GLY A 62 7.71 9.80 1.12
C GLY A 62 8.99 10.47 1.61
N ALA A 63 8.88 11.66 2.19
CA ALA A 63 10.03 12.36 2.76
C ALA A 63 10.65 11.58 3.92
N LEU A 64 9.82 11.01 4.78
CA LEU A 64 10.28 10.17 5.89
C LEU A 64 11.01 8.92 5.36
N SER A 65 10.46 8.29 4.33
CA SER A 65 11.07 7.13 3.70
C SER A 65 12.48 7.45 3.19
N SER A 66 12.64 8.56 2.48
CA SER A 66 13.93 9.00 1.96
C SER A 66 14.92 9.28 3.08
N PHE A 67 14.46 9.94 4.14
CA PHE A 67 15.30 10.26 5.30
C PHE A 67 15.81 8.98 5.98
N LEU A 68 14.95 8.01 6.19
CA LEU A 68 15.34 6.74 6.83
C LEU A 68 16.28 5.93 5.96
N LYS A 69 16.08 5.96 4.63
CA LYS A 69 17.00 5.29 3.70
C LYS A 69 18.41 5.86 3.80
N GLN A 70 18.52 7.18 3.86
CA GLN A 70 19.82 7.85 3.98
C GLN A 70 20.52 7.52 5.27
N ASN A 71 19.77 7.21 6.33
CA ASN A 71 20.32 6.87 7.64
C ASN A 71 20.49 5.36 7.84
N GLU A 72 20.35 4.56 6.77
CA GLU A 72 20.55 3.10 6.78
C GLU A 72 19.68 2.35 7.78
N THR A 73 18.54 2.94 8.17
CA THR A 73 17.59 2.31 9.07
C THR A 73 16.78 1.25 8.31
N GLN A 74 16.58 0.09 8.92
CA GLN A 74 15.76 -0.98 8.37
C GLN A 74 14.34 -0.87 8.93
N VAL A 75 13.38 -0.68 8.06
CA VAL A 75 11.97 -0.46 8.44
C VAL A 75 11.07 -1.44 7.71
N GLU A 76 10.04 -1.89 8.39
CA GLU A 76 8.97 -2.69 7.81
C GLU A 76 7.63 -1.99 8.02
N VAL A 77 6.71 -2.18 7.10
CA VAL A 77 5.30 -1.79 7.28
C VAL A 77 4.53 -3.01 7.75
N PHE A 78 3.74 -2.86 8.80
CA PHE A 78 2.94 -3.95 9.35
C PHE A 78 1.47 -3.51 9.46
N ILE A 79 0.59 -4.22 8.76
CA ILE A 79 -0.86 -4.04 8.87
C ILE A 79 -1.34 -5.00 9.94
N TYR A 80 -1.72 -4.45 11.11
CA TYR A 80 -1.91 -5.25 12.32
C TYR A 80 -3.37 -5.44 12.71
N GLY A 81 -4.29 -4.72 12.10
CA GLY A 81 -5.69 -4.84 12.49
C GLY A 81 -6.60 -4.05 11.56
N ILE A 82 -7.87 -4.08 11.92
CA ILE A 82 -8.90 -3.29 11.25
C ILE A 82 -9.77 -2.65 12.33
N GLN A 83 -10.12 -1.39 12.15
CA GLN A 83 -10.94 -0.63 13.08
C GLN A 83 -11.86 0.28 12.29
N ASP A 84 -13.16 0.21 12.58
CA ASP A 84 -14.19 1.00 11.88
C ASP A 84 -14.12 0.84 10.36
N GLY A 85 -13.85 -0.39 9.90
CA GLY A 85 -13.77 -0.71 8.48
C GLY A 85 -12.47 -0.29 7.80
N GLN A 86 -11.50 0.24 8.53
CA GLN A 86 -10.23 0.69 7.97
C GLN A 86 -9.08 -0.14 8.53
N TYR A 87 -8.14 -0.50 7.68
CA TYR A 87 -6.93 -1.18 8.11
C TYR A 87 -6.06 -0.25 8.95
N CYS A 88 -5.44 -0.85 9.96
CA CYS A 88 -4.49 -0.15 10.84
C CYS A 88 -3.09 -0.61 10.54
N ALA A 89 -2.17 0.33 10.37
CA ALA A 89 -0.79 0.05 10.00
C ALA A 89 0.20 0.73 10.93
N MET A 90 1.41 0.19 10.97
CA MET A 90 2.52 0.78 11.70
C MET A 90 3.82 0.60 10.95
N LEU A 91 4.77 1.47 11.21
CA LEU A 91 6.15 1.29 10.83
C LEU A 91 6.87 0.63 11.99
N LEU A 92 7.66 -0.38 11.70
CA LEU A 92 8.47 -1.09 12.69
C LEU A 92 9.94 -0.93 12.34
N ASP A 93 10.73 -0.48 13.28
CA ASP A 93 12.19 -0.59 13.16
C ASP A 93 12.57 -2.04 13.48
N ALA A 94 13.18 -2.71 12.53
CA ALA A 94 13.52 -4.13 12.65
C ALA A 94 14.49 -4.40 13.83
N ASP A 95 15.35 -3.43 14.16
CA ASP A 95 16.40 -3.62 15.14
C ASP A 95 15.97 -3.22 16.56
N SER A 96 15.22 -2.13 16.70
CA SER A 96 14.91 -1.56 18.01
C SER A 96 13.51 -1.88 18.50
N LEU A 97 12.66 -2.49 17.68
CA LEU A 97 11.26 -2.78 17.98
C LEU A 97 10.42 -1.52 18.27
N VAL A 98 10.93 -0.36 17.92
CA VAL A 98 10.16 0.89 18.01
C VAL A 98 9.11 0.87 16.90
N SER A 99 7.87 1.24 17.23
CA SER A 99 6.79 1.30 16.27
C SER A 99 6.13 2.67 16.23
N VAL A 100 5.68 3.05 15.05
CA VAL A 100 4.93 4.30 14.87
C VAL A 100 3.69 3.97 14.03
N LYS A 101 2.52 4.34 14.57
CA LYS A 101 1.25 4.10 13.86
C LYS A 101 1.05 5.13 12.76
N LEU A 102 0.60 4.68 11.60
CA LEU A 102 0.27 5.51 10.45
C LEU A 102 -1.07 5.08 9.85
N LYS A 103 -1.68 5.98 9.10
CA LYS A 103 -2.78 5.57 8.22
C LYS A 103 -2.24 4.58 7.19
N VAL A 104 -3.06 3.58 6.84
CA VAL A 104 -2.61 2.52 5.95
C VAL A 104 -2.13 3.05 4.60
N CYS A 105 -2.79 4.05 4.04
CA CYS A 105 -2.38 4.62 2.74
C CYS A 105 -1.05 5.36 2.84
N ASP A 106 -0.80 6.07 3.94
CA ASP A 106 0.49 6.69 4.20
C ASP A 106 1.59 5.65 4.32
N ALA A 107 1.30 4.54 5.01
CA ALA A 107 2.25 3.45 5.17
C ALA A 107 2.59 2.79 3.82
N ILE A 108 1.60 2.62 2.95
CA ILE A 108 1.82 2.07 1.62
C ILE A 108 2.69 3.01 0.77
N LEU A 109 2.40 4.31 0.79
CA LEU A 109 3.23 5.28 0.08
C LEU A 109 4.67 5.27 0.61
N PHE A 110 4.82 5.20 1.93
CA PHE A 110 6.13 5.06 2.57
C PHE A 110 6.87 3.83 2.03
N ALA A 111 6.19 2.68 2.00
CA ALA A 111 6.80 1.44 1.54
C ALA A 111 7.23 1.51 0.07
N LEU A 112 6.37 2.06 -0.79
CA LEU A 112 6.69 2.19 -2.21
C LEU A 112 7.83 3.18 -2.46
N SER A 113 7.91 4.23 -1.66
CA SER A 113 8.95 5.26 -1.81
C SER A 113 10.35 4.73 -1.50
N GLY A 114 10.46 3.80 -0.57
CA GLY A 114 11.76 3.25 -0.16
C GLY A 114 11.96 1.76 -0.44
N HIS A 115 11.01 1.14 -1.12
CA HIS A 115 11.02 -0.32 -1.35
C HIS A 115 11.08 -1.11 -0.03
N TRP A 116 10.36 -0.61 0.99
CA TRP A 116 10.26 -1.30 2.27
C TRP A 116 9.26 -2.44 2.18
N PRO A 117 9.50 -3.57 2.88
CA PRO A 117 8.55 -4.68 2.87
C PRO A 117 7.26 -4.32 3.61
N ILE A 118 6.16 -4.88 3.13
CA ILE A 118 4.83 -4.75 3.75
C ILE A 118 4.41 -6.13 4.23
N TYR A 119 3.99 -6.21 5.47
CA TYR A 119 3.46 -7.43 6.07
C TYR A 119 2.07 -7.19 6.63
N ILE A 120 1.27 -8.23 6.66
CA ILE A 120 -0.04 -8.23 7.31
C ILE A 120 -0.12 -9.40 8.28
N ASP A 121 -0.84 -9.22 9.39
CA ASP A 121 -1.14 -10.32 10.31
C ASP A 121 -1.87 -11.43 9.56
N GLU A 122 -1.44 -12.68 9.76
CA GLU A 122 -2.01 -13.82 9.02
C GLU A 122 -3.51 -14.00 9.31
N GLN A 123 -3.93 -13.82 10.56
CA GLN A 123 -5.34 -13.93 10.93
C GLN A 123 -6.17 -12.86 10.21
N LEU A 124 -5.66 -11.65 10.14
CA LEU A 124 -6.30 -10.56 9.43
C LEU A 124 -6.38 -10.84 7.93
N MET A 125 -5.30 -11.33 7.34
CA MET A 125 -5.30 -11.74 5.94
C MET A 125 -6.35 -12.80 5.67
N ARG A 126 -6.43 -13.79 6.53
CA ARG A 126 -7.37 -14.91 6.40
C ARG A 126 -8.82 -14.45 6.45
N THR A 127 -9.15 -13.48 7.32
CA THR A 127 -10.53 -13.00 7.49
C THR A 127 -10.93 -11.94 6.49
N GLN A 128 -9.99 -11.14 5.99
CA GLN A 128 -10.29 -9.97 5.15
C GLN A 128 -9.96 -10.16 3.68
N SER A 129 -9.18 -11.17 3.33
CA SER A 129 -8.77 -11.35 1.95
C SER A 129 -9.86 -11.98 1.08
N ALA A 130 -9.78 -11.67 -0.22
CA ALA A 130 -10.53 -12.35 -1.26
C ALA A 130 -9.56 -13.12 -2.16
N SER A 131 -10.07 -14.06 -2.94
CA SER A 131 -9.27 -14.73 -3.96
C SER A 131 -8.79 -13.71 -4.98
N PHE A 132 -7.52 -13.77 -5.30
CA PHE A 132 -6.97 -12.88 -6.32
C PHE A 132 -7.40 -13.36 -7.69
N ASP A 133 -8.00 -12.44 -8.46
CA ASP A 133 -8.37 -12.69 -9.85
C ASP A 133 -8.07 -11.42 -10.63
N SER A 134 -7.11 -11.51 -11.54
CA SER A 134 -6.71 -10.38 -12.37
C SER A 134 -7.85 -9.84 -13.24
N LYS A 135 -8.87 -10.65 -13.50
CA LYS A 135 -10.06 -10.23 -14.27
C LYS A 135 -11.06 -9.46 -13.41
N GLN A 136 -11.04 -9.62 -12.08
CA GLN A 136 -11.95 -8.91 -11.19
C GLN A 136 -11.59 -7.43 -11.04
N GLU A 137 -10.37 -7.06 -11.29
CA GLU A 137 -9.95 -5.65 -11.27
C GLU A 137 -10.79 -4.82 -12.23
N ASP A 138 -11.10 -5.37 -13.39
CA ASP A 138 -11.90 -4.70 -14.40
C ASP A 138 -13.37 -4.56 -13.99
N ARG A 139 -13.83 -5.30 -12.96
CA ARG A 139 -15.21 -5.30 -12.50
C ARG A 139 -15.46 -4.44 -11.27
N VAL A 140 -14.48 -4.34 -10.38
CA VAL A 140 -14.62 -3.64 -9.09
C VAL A 140 -14.35 -2.15 -9.23
N ALA A 141 -13.39 -1.80 -10.05
CA ALA A 141 -13.09 -0.45 -10.41
C ALA A 141 -13.27 -0.34 -11.90
N MET A 142 -14.14 0.54 -12.36
CA MET A 142 -14.18 0.87 -13.78
C MET A 142 -12.97 1.77 -14.02
N PRO A 143 -11.88 1.22 -14.54
CA PRO A 143 -10.66 2.00 -14.58
C PRO A 143 -10.69 2.94 -15.77
N LEU A 144 -10.94 4.20 -15.49
CA LEU A 144 -10.48 5.22 -16.40
C LEU A 144 -8.94 5.16 -16.42
N ASN A 145 -8.34 4.81 -15.30
CA ASN A 145 -6.89 4.64 -15.19
C ASN A 145 -6.57 3.55 -14.17
N VAL A 146 -6.17 2.37 -14.62
CA VAL A 146 -5.58 1.35 -13.77
C VAL A 146 -4.07 1.43 -13.95
N LEU A 147 -3.37 1.69 -12.85
CA LEU A 147 -1.91 1.72 -12.85
C LEU A 147 -1.41 0.53 -12.03
N ASN A 148 -0.63 -0.31 -12.63
CA ASN A 148 0.04 -1.37 -11.92
C ASN A 148 1.55 -1.31 -12.19
N LYS A 149 2.29 -2.06 -11.41
CA LYS A 149 3.74 -2.02 -11.44
C LYS A 149 4.31 -2.45 -12.79
N ASP A 150 3.62 -3.33 -13.51
CA ASP A 150 4.08 -3.86 -14.79
C ASP A 150 3.81 -2.91 -15.95
N MET A 151 2.80 -2.07 -15.84
CA MET A 151 2.46 -1.08 -16.86
C MET A 151 3.39 0.13 -16.86
N LEU A 152 4.15 0.32 -15.81
CA LEU A 152 4.97 1.51 -15.59
C LEU A 152 6.47 1.27 -15.78
N LYS A 153 6.81 0.17 -16.41
CA LYS A 153 8.20 -0.13 -16.74
C LYS A 153 8.68 0.65 -17.95
#